data_445c529a3b76da5ce41ade0aca97c336
#
_entry.id   445c529a3b76da5ce41ade0aca97c336
#
_cell.length_a   1.000
_cell.length_b   1.000
_cell.length_c   1.000
_cell.angle_alpha   90.00
_cell.angle_beta   90.00
_cell.angle_gamma   90.00
#
_symmetry.space_group_name_H-M   'P 1'
#
loop_
_entity.id
_entity.type
_entity.pdbx_description
1 polymer ?
#
loop_
_entity_poly.entity_id
_entity_poly.type
_entity_poly.pdbx_seq_one_letter_code
_entity_poly.pdbx_strand_id
1 'polypeptide(L)'
;MSLRQKISDDMKAAMRAKDTARLSAIRLLLAAIKQREVDERIDLSDADIVTIIEKMNKQRRDSISQYEAAARQDLADVEKFEMSVLAEYMPRQLNDAELAAAVDEAVSAVGATGPQDMGKVMGYIKPRLAGVADMSRVSALIKARL
;
A
#
# COMPACT_ATOMS: atom_id res chain seq x y z
N MET A 1 -14.84 6.74 -14.10
CA MET A 1 -13.65 7.61 -13.96
C MET A 1 -12.46 6.76 -13.51
N SER A 2 -11.32 6.91 -14.17
CA SER A 2 -10.11 6.19 -13.78
C SER A 2 -9.53 6.75 -12.47
N LEU A 3 -8.78 5.94 -11.77
CA LEU A 3 -8.08 6.37 -10.56
C LEU A 3 -7.11 7.51 -10.87
N ARG A 4 -6.40 7.41 -11.99
CA ARG A 4 -5.50 8.48 -12.44
C ARG A 4 -6.23 9.82 -12.61
N GLN A 5 -7.40 9.80 -13.22
CA GLN A 5 -8.19 11.00 -13.41
C GLN A 5 -8.66 11.58 -12.08
N LYS A 6 -9.11 10.72 -11.17
CA LYS A 6 -9.51 11.13 -9.83
C LYS A 6 -8.36 11.82 -9.08
N ILE A 7 -7.17 11.24 -9.14
CA ILE A 7 -5.97 11.82 -8.50
C ILE A 7 -5.65 13.19 -9.09
N SER A 8 -5.72 13.34 -10.41
CA SER A 8 -5.49 14.62 -11.09
C SER A 8 -6.53 15.67 -10.69
N ASP A 9 -7.78 15.28 -10.61
CA ASP A 9 -8.87 16.17 -10.19
C ASP A 9 -8.71 16.60 -8.73
N ASP A 10 -8.30 15.69 -7.87
CA ASP A 10 -8.05 15.97 -6.45
C ASP A 10 -6.85 16.90 -6.28
N MET A 11 -5.84 16.78 -7.13
CA MET A 11 -4.72 17.73 -7.14
C MET A 11 -5.22 19.15 -7.43
N LYS A 12 -6.05 19.31 -8.45
CA LYS A 12 -6.61 20.62 -8.80
C LYS A 12 -7.48 21.18 -7.68
N ALA A 13 -8.27 20.32 -7.04
CA ALA A 13 -9.10 20.73 -5.90
C ALA A 13 -8.25 21.19 -4.72
N ALA A 14 -7.16 20.49 -4.41
CA ALA A 14 -6.23 20.89 -3.34
C ALA A 14 -5.53 22.22 -3.66
N MET A 15 -5.20 22.46 -4.93
CA MET A 15 -4.64 23.73 -5.37
C MET A 15 -5.64 24.88 -5.14
N ARG A 16 -6.89 24.70 -5.55
CA ARG A 16 -7.94 25.71 -5.37
C ARG A 16 -8.22 25.99 -3.90
N ALA A 17 -8.19 24.96 -3.07
CA ALA A 17 -8.41 25.05 -1.62
C ALA A 17 -7.18 25.60 -0.87
N LYS A 18 -6.05 25.74 -1.54
CA LYS A 18 -4.77 26.12 -0.94
C LYS A 18 -4.34 25.17 0.18
N ASP A 19 -4.70 23.90 0.06
CA ASP A 19 -4.32 22.84 0.98
C ASP A 19 -2.93 22.33 0.59
N THR A 20 -1.91 22.99 1.07
CA THR A 20 -0.52 22.78 0.69
C THR A 20 -0.04 21.37 1.04
N ALA A 21 -0.36 20.88 2.22
CA ALA A 21 0.08 19.56 2.68
C ALA A 21 -0.54 18.45 1.84
N ARG A 22 -1.84 18.52 1.58
CA ARG A 22 -2.54 17.56 0.73
C ARG A 22 -2.03 17.61 -0.71
N LEU A 23 -1.82 18.82 -1.24
CA LEU A 23 -1.29 19.01 -2.57
C LEU A 23 0.09 18.37 -2.74
N SER A 24 0.97 18.55 -1.76
CA SER A 24 2.31 17.95 -1.78
C SER A 24 2.25 16.42 -1.85
N ALA A 25 1.39 15.81 -1.03
CA ALA A 25 1.22 14.35 -1.03
C ALA A 25 0.73 13.84 -2.39
N ILE A 26 -0.27 14.51 -2.97
CA ILE A 26 -0.83 14.13 -4.27
C ILE A 26 0.19 14.31 -5.40
N ARG A 27 0.97 15.40 -5.36
CA ARG A 27 2.01 15.64 -6.37
C ARG A 27 3.11 14.59 -6.34
N LEU A 28 3.50 14.12 -5.17
CA LEU A 28 4.47 13.03 -5.05
C LEU A 28 3.95 11.75 -5.70
N LEU A 29 2.67 11.43 -5.48
CA LEU A 29 2.04 10.28 -6.12
C LEU A 29 2.00 10.43 -7.64
N LEU A 30 1.57 11.58 -8.14
CA LEU A 30 1.51 11.83 -9.59
C LEU A 30 2.90 11.77 -10.24
N ALA A 31 3.93 12.25 -9.55
CA ALA A 31 5.31 12.16 -10.03
C ALA A 31 5.76 10.70 -10.16
N ALA A 32 5.44 9.86 -9.18
CA ALA A 32 5.75 8.43 -9.22
C ALA A 32 5.01 7.71 -10.35
N ILE A 33 3.74 8.05 -10.56
CA ILE A 33 2.93 7.51 -11.66
C ILE A 33 3.54 7.90 -13.00
N LYS A 34 3.85 9.18 -13.18
CA LYS A 34 4.41 9.69 -14.44
C LYS A 34 5.78 9.09 -14.74
N GLN A 35 6.62 8.93 -13.72
CA GLN A 35 7.93 8.32 -13.89
C GLN A 35 7.81 6.90 -14.43
N ARG A 36 6.91 6.12 -13.88
CA ARG A 36 6.69 4.75 -14.34
C ARG A 36 6.10 4.70 -15.75
N GLU A 37 5.19 5.61 -16.07
CA GLU A 37 4.61 5.71 -17.41
C GLU A 37 5.69 6.03 -18.46
N VAL A 38 6.61 6.93 -18.13
CA VAL A 38 7.73 7.28 -19.02
C VAL A 38 8.69 6.12 -19.18
N ASP A 39 9.08 5.49 -18.09
CA ASP A 39 10.06 4.39 -18.10
C ASP A 39 9.54 3.16 -18.85
N GLU A 40 8.28 2.80 -18.68
CA GLU A 40 7.68 1.62 -19.29
C GLU A 40 6.95 1.94 -20.60
N ARG A 41 6.75 3.22 -20.93
CA ARG A 41 6.07 3.70 -22.14
C ARG A 41 4.65 3.15 -22.27
N ILE A 42 3.91 3.12 -21.14
CA ILE A 42 2.55 2.65 -21.06
C ILE A 42 1.69 3.62 -20.24
N ASP A 43 0.38 3.53 -20.43
CA ASP A 43 -0.59 4.16 -19.53
C ASP A 43 -0.86 3.16 -18.39
N LEU A 44 -0.78 3.63 -17.16
CA LEU A 44 -0.99 2.77 -16.00
C LEU A 44 -2.47 2.52 -15.74
N SER A 45 -2.79 1.26 -15.43
CA SER A 45 -4.13 0.87 -14.96
C SER A 45 -4.32 1.26 -13.51
N ASP A 46 -5.57 1.19 -13.03
CA ASP A 46 -5.87 1.41 -11.61
C ASP A 46 -5.09 0.45 -10.71
N ALA A 47 -4.96 -0.81 -11.12
CA ALA A 47 -4.18 -1.82 -10.37
C ALA A 47 -2.70 -1.44 -10.28
N ASP A 48 -2.13 -0.91 -11.34
CA ASP A 48 -0.74 -0.44 -11.35
C ASP A 48 -0.54 0.72 -10.38
N ILE A 49 -1.50 1.64 -10.32
CA ILE A 49 -1.44 2.79 -9.41
C ILE A 49 -1.53 2.31 -7.95
N VAL A 50 -2.39 1.36 -7.66
CA VAL A 50 -2.48 0.76 -6.32
C VAL A 50 -1.13 0.15 -5.91
N THR A 51 -0.46 -0.56 -6.81
CA THR A 51 0.88 -1.12 -6.56
C THR A 51 1.91 -0.03 -6.26
N ILE A 52 1.86 1.08 -6.98
CA ILE A 52 2.74 2.23 -6.72
C ILE A 52 2.49 2.78 -5.31
N ILE A 53 1.24 2.95 -4.92
CA ILE A 53 0.88 3.45 -3.59
C ILE A 53 1.36 2.49 -2.50
N GLU A 54 1.20 1.20 -2.69
CA GLU A 54 1.69 0.18 -1.74
C GLU A 54 3.20 0.33 -1.51
N LYS A 55 3.96 0.47 -2.59
CA LYS A 55 5.42 0.65 -2.51
C LYS A 55 5.78 1.94 -1.80
N MET A 56 5.12 3.04 -2.13
CA MET A 56 5.35 4.33 -1.48
C MET A 56 5.04 4.26 0.01
N ASN A 57 3.94 3.63 0.38
CA ASN A 57 3.55 3.49 1.79
C ASN A 57 4.52 2.60 2.56
N LYS A 58 5.07 1.56 1.94
CA LYS A 58 6.12 0.74 2.56
C LYS A 58 7.35 1.57 2.86
N GLN A 59 7.80 2.38 1.91
CA GLN A 59 8.93 3.28 2.10
C GLN A 59 8.66 4.30 3.20
N ARG A 60 7.43 4.84 3.27
CA ARG A 60 7.04 5.78 4.32
C ARG A 60 7.02 5.13 5.70
N ARG A 61 6.57 3.90 5.82
CA ARG A 61 6.60 3.18 7.11
C ARG A 61 8.04 3.03 7.61
N ASP A 62 8.97 2.71 6.72
CA ASP A 62 10.39 2.61 7.06
C ASP A 62 10.94 3.98 7.52
N SER A 63 10.59 5.05 6.81
CA SER A 63 10.99 6.41 7.19
C SER A 63 10.40 6.83 8.53
N ILE A 64 9.13 6.53 8.77
CA ILE A 64 8.46 6.82 10.05
C ILE A 64 9.18 6.14 11.20
N SER A 65 9.51 4.84 11.06
CA SER A 65 10.28 4.11 12.07
C SER A 65 11.60 4.77 12.38
N GLN A 66 12.33 5.20 11.36
CA GLN A 66 13.63 5.85 11.52
C GLN A 66 13.50 7.22 12.19
N TYR A 67 12.50 8.02 11.80
CA TYR A 67 12.27 9.32 12.41
C TYR A 67 11.85 9.21 13.86
N GLU A 68 10.97 8.25 14.18
CA GLU A 68 10.56 8.01 15.57
C GLU A 68 11.73 7.55 16.44
N ALA A 69 12.58 6.67 15.91
CA ALA A 69 13.79 6.22 16.60
C ALA A 69 14.78 7.37 16.85
N ALA A 70 14.80 8.38 15.97
CA ALA A 70 15.64 9.56 16.08
C ALA A 70 14.99 10.70 16.87
N ALA A 71 13.84 10.47 17.51
CA ALA A 71 13.04 11.47 18.22
C ALA A 71 12.62 12.67 17.35
N ARG A 72 12.40 12.40 16.05
CA ARG A 72 11.93 13.39 15.08
C ARG A 72 10.46 13.15 14.75
N GLN A 73 9.61 13.31 15.76
CA GLN A 73 8.16 13.11 15.59
C GLN A 73 7.56 14.07 14.58
N ASP A 74 8.09 15.28 14.44
CA ASP A 74 7.68 16.25 13.44
C ASP A 74 7.77 15.69 12.01
N LEU A 75 8.87 15.03 11.69
CA LEU A 75 9.07 14.42 10.37
C LEU A 75 8.24 13.14 10.19
N ALA A 76 8.11 12.34 11.26
CA ALA A 76 7.26 11.15 11.24
C ALA A 76 5.81 11.51 10.96
N ASP A 77 5.30 12.59 11.57
CA ASP A 77 3.92 13.03 11.40
C ASP A 77 3.62 13.50 9.97
N VAL A 78 4.57 14.13 9.29
CA VAL A 78 4.44 14.50 7.88
C VAL A 78 4.25 13.25 7.02
N GLU A 79 5.07 12.22 7.24
CA GLU A 79 4.96 10.94 6.51
C GLU A 79 3.62 10.24 6.78
N LYS A 80 3.17 10.25 8.03
CA LYS A 80 1.87 9.68 8.42
C LYS A 80 0.71 10.39 7.73
N PHE A 81 0.78 11.71 7.65
CA PHE A 81 -0.23 12.51 6.94
C PHE A 81 -0.28 12.13 5.46
N GLU A 82 0.88 12.04 4.80
CA GLU A 82 0.95 11.65 3.40
C GLU A 82 0.37 10.26 3.16
N MET A 83 0.63 9.30 4.06
CA MET A 83 0.00 7.98 4.00
C MET A 83 -1.52 8.06 4.10
N SER A 84 -2.05 8.93 4.95
CA SER A 84 -3.49 9.10 5.10
C SER A 84 -4.15 9.63 3.82
N VAL A 85 -3.48 10.51 3.11
CA VAL A 85 -3.96 11.03 1.82
C VAL A 85 -3.97 9.92 0.77
N LEU A 86 -2.89 9.16 0.67
CA LEU A 86 -2.78 8.08 -0.32
C LEU A 86 -3.74 6.92 -0.01
N ALA A 87 -4.10 6.71 1.24
CA ALA A 87 -5.05 5.67 1.65
C ALA A 87 -6.42 5.87 1.01
N GLU A 88 -6.80 7.10 0.66
CA GLU A 88 -8.07 7.41 0.00
C GLU A 88 -8.20 6.78 -1.39
N TYR A 89 -7.07 6.42 -2.01
CA TYR A 89 -7.03 5.82 -3.34
C TYR A 89 -6.86 4.30 -3.32
N MET A 90 -6.71 3.73 -2.13
CA MET A 90 -6.57 2.28 -1.96
C MET A 90 -7.94 1.61 -1.87
N PRO A 91 -8.07 0.35 -2.35
CA PRO A 91 -9.25 -0.45 -2.07
C PRO A 91 -9.47 -0.61 -0.57
N ARG A 92 -10.69 -0.96 -0.17
CA ARG A 92 -10.97 -1.24 1.24
C ARG A 92 -9.99 -2.30 1.76
N GLN A 93 -9.28 -1.96 2.82
CA GLN A 93 -8.33 -2.88 3.43
C GLN A 93 -9.05 -3.90 4.31
N LEU A 94 -8.54 -5.12 4.34
CA LEU A 94 -9.07 -6.16 5.21
C LEU A 94 -8.76 -5.83 6.68
N ASN A 95 -9.73 -6.05 7.55
CA ASN A 95 -9.51 -5.93 8.98
C ASN A 95 -8.81 -7.21 9.52
N ASP A 96 -8.45 -7.19 10.80
CA ASP A 96 -7.70 -8.28 11.42
C ASP A 96 -8.42 -9.63 11.34
N ALA A 97 -9.73 -9.64 11.56
CA ALA A 97 -10.53 -10.86 11.50
C ALA A 97 -10.60 -11.43 10.07
N GLU A 98 -10.82 -10.54 9.09
CA GLU A 98 -10.84 -10.91 7.67
C GLU A 98 -9.49 -11.45 7.21
N LEU A 99 -8.42 -10.82 7.66
CA LEU A 99 -7.05 -11.23 7.30
C LEU A 99 -6.72 -12.60 7.92
N ALA A 100 -7.07 -12.81 9.18
CA ALA A 100 -6.88 -14.09 9.85
C ALA A 100 -7.65 -15.21 9.13
N ALA A 101 -8.90 -14.95 8.75
CA ALA A 101 -9.72 -15.91 8.02
C ALA A 101 -9.11 -16.25 6.65
N ALA A 102 -8.60 -15.24 5.94
CA ALA A 102 -7.95 -15.44 4.64
C ALA A 102 -6.68 -16.29 4.77
N VAL A 103 -5.89 -16.08 5.81
CA VAL A 103 -4.68 -16.86 6.08
C VAL A 103 -5.04 -18.32 6.41
N ASP A 104 -6.04 -18.53 7.25
CA ASP A 104 -6.49 -19.87 7.62
C ASP A 104 -7.00 -20.64 6.38
N GLU A 105 -7.75 -19.97 5.52
CA GLU A 105 -8.24 -20.55 4.27
C GLU A 105 -7.09 -20.93 3.34
N ALA A 106 -6.08 -20.07 3.22
CA ALA A 106 -4.92 -20.33 2.38
C ALA A 106 -4.10 -21.51 2.88
N VAL A 107 -3.88 -21.62 4.19
CA VAL A 107 -3.16 -22.74 4.80
C VAL A 107 -3.90 -24.06 4.53
N SER A 108 -5.22 -24.05 4.67
CA SER A 108 -6.05 -25.24 4.38
C SER A 108 -6.04 -25.59 2.89
N ALA A 109 -6.17 -24.58 2.01
CA ALA A 109 -6.28 -24.80 0.57
C ALA A 109 -5.04 -25.44 -0.03
N VAL A 110 -3.84 -25.12 0.48
CA VAL A 110 -2.59 -25.71 -0.02
C VAL A 110 -2.14 -26.92 0.79
N GLY A 111 -2.85 -27.27 1.86
CA GLY A 111 -2.51 -28.41 2.71
C GLY A 111 -1.20 -28.21 3.46
N ALA A 112 -0.89 -26.98 3.88
CA ALA A 112 0.34 -26.68 4.57
C ALA A 112 0.40 -27.33 5.95
N THR A 113 1.55 -27.92 6.28
CA THR A 113 1.75 -28.66 7.53
C THR A 113 2.95 -28.15 8.35
N GLY A 114 3.77 -27.28 7.80
CA GLY A 114 4.95 -26.77 8.51
C GLY A 114 5.62 -25.62 7.79
N PRO A 115 6.69 -25.04 8.40
CA PRO A 115 7.38 -23.85 7.86
C PRO A 115 7.91 -24.02 6.44
N GLN A 116 8.17 -25.23 6.00
CA GLN A 116 8.62 -25.52 4.63
C GLN A 116 7.57 -25.20 3.57
N ASP A 117 6.31 -25.07 3.97
CA ASP A 117 5.20 -24.78 3.07
C ASP A 117 4.90 -23.28 2.94
N MET A 118 5.70 -22.42 3.56
CA MET A 118 5.53 -20.97 3.54
C MET A 118 5.39 -20.43 2.11
N GLY A 119 6.25 -20.88 1.20
CA GLY A 119 6.21 -20.46 -0.20
C GLY A 119 4.91 -20.82 -0.91
N LYS A 120 4.35 -22.01 -0.61
CA LYS A 120 3.07 -22.46 -1.18
C LYS A 120 1.92 -21.57 -0.71
N VAL A 121 1.89 -21.26 0.58
CA VAL A 121 0.85 -20.40 1.17
C VAL A 121 0.94 -19.00 0.59
N MET A 122 2.14 -18.43 0.53
CA MET A 122 2.35 -17.10 -0.06
C MET A 122 1.95 -17.06 -1.54
N GLY A 123 2.32 -18.07 -2.31
CA GLY A 123 1.93 -18.17 -3.71
C GLY A 123 0.42 -18.24 -3.93
N TYR A 124 -0.30 -18.85 -3.01
CA TYR A 124 -1.76 -18.90 -3.04
C TYR A 124 -2.40 -17.56 -2.64
N ILE A 125 -1.94 -16.97 -1.55
CA ILE A 125 -2.61 -15.82 -0.93
C ILE A 125 -2.26 -14.47 -1.57
N LYS A 126 -1.01 -14.31 -2.02
CA LYS A 126 -0.49 -13.03 -2.53
C LYS A 126 -1.34 -12.43 -3.65
N PRO A 127 -1.68 -13.17 -4.72
CA PRO A 127 -2.52 -12.60 -5.77
C PRO A 127 -3.94 -12.30 -5.31
N ARG A 128 -4.45 -13.01 -4.30
CA ARG A 128 -5.80 -12.81 -3.78
C ARG A 128 -5.93 -11.59 -2.88
N LEU A 129 -4.88 -11.23 -2.17
CA LEU A 129 -4.87 -10.11 -1.23
C LEU A 129 -4.12 -8.89 -1.74
N ALA A 130 -3.70 -8.88 -2.99
CA ALA A 130 -2.97 -7.75 -3.57
C ALA A 130 -3.78 -6.47 -3.45
N GLY A 131 -3.20 -5.41 -2.88
CA GLY A 131 -3.83 -4.12 -2.70
C GLY A 131 -4.78 -4.00 -1.52
N VAL A 132 -5.17 -5.09 -0.86
CA VAL A 132 -6.13 -5.06 0.25
C VAL A 132 -5.53 -5.47 1.61
N ALA A 133 -4.27 -5.88 1.62
CA ALA A 133 -3.55 -6.25 2.84
C ALA A 133 -2.06 -5.99 2.70
N ASP A 134 -1.40 -5.68 3.82
CA ASP A 134 0.05 -5.55 3.89
C ASP A 134 0.68 -6.95 3.87
N MET A 135 1.48 -7.23 2.85
CA MET A 135 2.11 -8.55 2.68
C MET A 135 3.07 -8.92 3.81
N SER A 136 3.71 -7.94 4.44
CA SER A 136 4.56 -8.19 5.62
C SER A 136 3.75 -8.75 6.78
N ARG A 137 2.56 -8.21 6.99
CA ARG A 137 1.62 -8.66 8.02
C ARG A 137 1.05 -10.03 7.69
N VAL A 138 0.69 -10.26 6.42
CA VAL A 138 0.23 -11.56 5.93
C VAL A 138 1.29 -12.63 6.18
N SER A 139 2.54 -12.34 5.83
CA SER A 139 3.68 -13.24 6.04
C SER A 139 3.84 -13.60 7.52
N ALA A 140 3.77 -12.63 8.41
CA ALA A 140 3.87 -12.86 9.85
C ALA A 140 2.74 -13.75 10.38
N LEU A 141 1.51 -13.54 9.90
CA LEU A 141 0.35 -14.36 10.30
C LEU A 141 0.46 -15.80 9.80
N ILE A 142 0.94 -15.98 8.57
CA ILE A 142 1.17 -17.34 8.02
C ILE A 142 2.23 -18.05 8.86
N LYS A 143 3.34 -17.37 9.15
CA LYS A 143 4.45 -17.91 9.92
C LYS A 143 4.00 -18.36 11.32
N ALA A 144 3.10 -17.62 11.94
CA ALA A 144 2.57 -17.97 13.26
C ALA A 144 1.70 -19.23 13.25
N ARG A 145 1.18 -19.64 12.07
CA ARG A 145 0.34 -20.83 11.90
C ARG A 145 1.11 -22.05 11.45
N LEU A 146 2.33 -21.91 11.02
CA LEU A 146 3.20 -22.99 10.57
C LEU A 146 4.31 -23.25 11.60
#